data_3bae193eab4c271da1d991b74febca3d
#
_entry.id   3bae193eab4c271da1d991b74febca3d
#
_cell.length_a   1.000
_cell.length_b   1.000
_cell.length_c   1.000
_cell.angle_alpha   90.00
_cell.angle_beta   90.00
_cell.angle_gamma   90.00
#
_symmetry.space_group_name_H-M   'P 1'
#
loop_
_entity.id
_entity.type
_entity.pdbx_description
1 polymer ?
#
loop_
_entity_poly.entity_id
_entity_poly.type
_entity_poly.pdbx_seq_one_letter_code
_entity_poly.pdbx_strand_id
1 'polypeptide(L)'
;MGWAVWNMLGAMASESVAAVDLFCGAGGLSCGLQQAGIKVVAGVDVDPSCRWPFERNIEARFVHESVREVTGSDLDGLWGNGDSHRLLAGCAPCQPFSSQRRGADSKSHEAWDLLLEFGRLVAESRPDFVTMENVVPLKSAPVFGQFLGGLAHLGYFIDFKAVRGVDHGLPQTRRRLVLTASLKGFVPIPDRTVPEGQVSTVRDAIAGLPPLAAGQTDPDDPLHCARALTPINLRRRVASRPGGTWRDWPEELRAACHRRATGSSFQSFYGVMEWDAPSPTITTQYHNYGSGRFGHPEQMRTITPREAALLQGFPPDYQFLPPGVPVRFTTLGKMIGNAVPPAFGALVGRAILDAVACPTH
;
A
#
# COMPACT_ATOMS: atom_id res chain seq x y z
N MET A 1 -14.95 -51.24 -23.22
CA MET A 1 -15.82 -50.06 -23.48
C MET A 1 -15.91 -49.25 -22.20
N GLY A 2 -15.29 -48.08 -22.11
CA GLY A 2 -15.34 -47.30 -20.83
C GLY A 2 -14.27 -46.23 -20.72
N TRP A 3 -13.81 -45.61 -21.84
CA TRP A 3 -12.75 -44.56 -21.80
C TRP A 3 -13.06 -43.34 -22.67
N ALA A 4 -14.33 -42.98 -22.85
CA ALA A 4 -14.73 -41.91 -23.80
C ALA A 4 -15.74 -40.90 -23.24
N VAL A 5 -15.88 -40.68 -21.95
CA VAL A 5 -16.88 -39.74 -21.41
C VAL A 5 -16.29 -38.59 -20.61
N TRP A 6 -14.95 -38.45 -20.49
CA TRP A 6 -14.28 -37.39 -19.66
C TRP A 6 -13.68 -36.23 -20.46
N ASN A 7 -13.96 -36.12 -21.78
CA ASN A 7 -13.40 -35.06 -22.63
C ASN A 7 -14.42 -34.04 -23.15
N MET A 8 -15.55 -33.84 -22.48
CA MET A 8 -16.55 -32.80 -22.83
C MET A 8 -16.92 -31.86 -21.68
N LEU A 9 -16.07 -31.64 -20.71
CA LEU A 9 -16.07 -30.39 -19.99
C LEU A 9 -15.14 -29.46 -20.79
N GLY A 10 -15.76 -28.75 -21.74
CA GLY A 10 -15.11 -27.67 -22.46
C GLY A 10 -14.45 -26.77 -21.43
N ALA A 11 -13.16 -26.46 -21.63
CA ALA A 11 -12.47 -25.41 -20.92
C ALA A 11 -13.36 -24.16 -21.09
N MET A 12 -14.13 -23.82 -20.04
CA MET A 12 -14.69 -22.49 -19.90
C MET A 12 -13.46 -21.60 -19.90
N ALA A 13 -13.28 -20.80 -20.96
CA ALA A 13 -12.26 -19.78 -20.97
C ALA A 13 -12.47 -18.98 -19.69
N SER A 14 -11.51 -19.03 -18.77
CA SER A 14 -11.61 -18.27 -17.53
C SER A 14 -11.70 -16.81 -17.96
N GLU A 15 -12.85 -16.18 -17.71
CA GLU A 15 -13.03 -14.77 -18.02
C GLU A 15 -11.91 -13.99 -17.34
N SER A 16 -11.04 -13.39 -18.13
CA SER A 16 -9.87 -12.67 -17.63
C SER A 16 -10.25 -11.26 -17.20
N VAL A 17 -9.53 -10.71 -16.22
CA VAL A 17 -9.69 -9.34 -15.76
C VAL A 17 -8.44 -8.54 -16.10
N ALA A 18 -8.61 -7.39 -16.76
CA ALA A 18 -7.55 -6.45 -17.08
C ALA A 18 -7.70 -5.18 -16.24
N ALA A 19 -6.65 -4.78 -15.52
CA ALA A 19 -6.67 -3.66 -14.61
C ALA A 19 -5.86 -2.46 -15.11
N VAL A 20 -6.40 -1.26 -14.92
CA VAL A 20 -5.65 0.01 -14.93
C VAL A 20 -5.63 0.54 -13.50
N ASP A 21 -4.43 0.93 -13.01
CA ASP A 21 -4.20 1.42 -11.65
C ASP A 21 -3.93 2.92 -11.66
N LEU A 22 -4.87 3.71 -11.13
CA LEU A 22 -4.74 5.15 -10.97
C LEU A 22 -4.00 5.47 -9.66
N PHE A 23 -3.12 6.48 -9.71
CA PHE A 23 -2.23 6.82 -8.59
C PHE A 23 -1.34 5.63 -8.20
N CYS A 24 -0.85 4.92 -9.20
CA CYS A 24 -0.21 3.61 -9.04
C CYS A 24 1.09 3.65 -8.22
N GLY A 25 1.74 4.81 -8.12
CA GLY A 25 3.02 4.95 -7.43
C GLY A 25 4.04 3.92 -7.92
N ALA A 26 4.77 3.32 -6.99
CA ALA A 26 5.73 2.25 -7.30
C ALA A 26 5.08 0.87 -7.56
N GLY A 27 3.73 0.77 -7.64
CA GLY A 27 3.04 -0.45 -8.06
C GLY A 27 2.61 -1.39 -6.94
N GLY A 28 2.40 -0.91 -5.71
CA GLY A 28 2.03 -1.80 -4.59
C GLY A 28 0.66 -2.45 -4.77
N LEU A 29 -0.38 -1.69 -5.17
CA LEU A 29 -1.71 -2.22 -5.48
C LEU A 29 -1.64 -3.17 -6.67
N SER A 30 -1.00 -2.73 -7.75
CA SER A 30 -0.78 -3.52 -8.98
C SER A 30 -0.09 -4.85 -8.71
N CYS A 31 0.96 -4.86 -7.87
CA CYS A 31 1.66 -6.08 -7.45
C CYS A 31 0.71 -7.08 -6.79
N GLY A 32 -0.14 -6.60 -5.90
CA GLY A 32 -1.15 -7.45 -5.25
C GLY A 32 -2.21 -7.97 -6.21
N LEU A 33 -2.68 -7.15 -7.15
CA LEU A 33 -3.61 -7.59 -8.19
C LEU A 33 -3.01 -8.70 -9.05
N GLN A 34 -1.73 -8.58 -9.45
CA GLN A 34 -1.03 -9.63 -10.20
C GLN A 34 -0.84 -10.90 -9.37
N GLN A 35 -0.53 -10.80 -8.06
CA GLN A 35 -0.48 -11.95 -7.15
C GLN A 35 -1.80 -12.70 -7.05
N ALA A 36 -2.92 -12.01 -7.26
CA ALA A 36 -4.25 -12.63 -7.35
C ALA A 36 -4.52 -13.29 -8.72
N GLY A 37 -3.78 -12.95 -9.76
CA GLY A 37 -4.00 -13.44 -11.13
C GLY A 37 -4.65 -12.42 -12.07
N ILE A 38 -4.82 -11.17 -11.65
CA ILE A 38 -5.34 -10.10 -12.51
C ILE A 38 -4.21 -9.51 -13.34
N LYS A 39 -4.43 -9.37 -14.65
CA LYS A 39 -3.48 -8.71 -15.55
C LYS A 39 -3.55 -7.19 -15.37
N VAL A 40 -2.51 -6.57 -14.84
CA VAL A 40 -2.37 -5.11 -14.87
C VAL A 40 -1.83 -4.69 -16.24
N VAL A 41 -2.52 -3.82 -16.95
CA VAL A 41 -2.13 -3.36 -18.30
C VAL A 41 -1.46 -1.99 -18.28
N ALA A 42 -1.84 -1.14 -17.33
CA ALA A 42 -1.21 0.17 -17.15
C ALA A 42 -1.36 0.69 -15.72
N GLY A 43 -0.48 1.63 -15.36
CA GLY A 43 -0.59 2.47 -14.18
C GLY A 43 -0.41 3.94 -14.55
N VAL A 44 -1.19 4.80 -13.91
CA VAL A 44 -1.17 6.26 -14.11
C VAL A 44 -0.66 6.93 -12.84
N ASP A 45 0.38 7.76 -12.92
CA ASP A 45 0.88 8.56 -11.80
C ASP A 45 1.62 9.81 -12.30
N VAL A 46 1.60 10.85 -11.48
CA VAL A 46 2.31 12.13 -11.77
C VAL A 46 3.77 12.13 -11.33
N ASP A 47 4.20 11.18 -10.49
CA ASP A 47 5.58 11.11 -10.01
C ASP A 47 6.45 10.28 -10.97
N PRO A 48 7.32 10.93 -11.78
CA PRO A 48 8.13 10.22 -12.76
C PRO A 48 9.13 9.25 -12.13
N SER A 49 9.44 9.41 -10.85
CA SER A 49 10.33 8.50 -10.13
C SER A 49 9.71 7.10 -9.95
N CYS A 50 8.38 6.99 -10.05
CA CYS A 50 7.64 5.74 -9.95
C CYS A 50 7.65 4.90 -11.25
N ARG A 51 8.01 5.50 -12.40
CA ARG A 51 8.00 4.82 -13.71
C ARG A 51 8.84 3.54 -13.69
N TRP A 52 10.11 3.66 -13.32
CA TRP A 52 11.02 2.53 -13.40
C TRP A 52 10.60 1.37 -12.49
N PRO A 53 10.33 1.56 -11.16
CA PRO A 53 9.89 0.46 -10.32
C PRO A 53 8.55 -0.14 -10.79
N PHE A 54 7.63 0.65 -11.31
CA PHE A 54 6.37 0.16 -11.85
C PHE A 54 6.61 -0.72 -13.07
N GLU A 55 7.23 -0.19 -14.13
CA GLU A 55 7.48 -0.94 -15.38
C GLU A 55 8.35 -2.18 -15.13
N ARG A 56 9.33 -2.12 -14.22
CA ARG A 56 10.25 -3.20 -13.92
C ARG A 56 9.58 -4.38 -13.18
N ASN A 57 8.69 -4.11 -12.24
CA ASN A 57 8.10 -5.15 -11.39
C ASN A 57 6.70 -5.57 -11.84
N ILE A 58 5.95 -4.69 -12.48
CA ILE A 58 4.58 -4.95 -12.93
C ILE A 58 4.54 -5.38 -14.39
N GLU A 59 5.59 -5.06 -15.15
CA GLU A 59 5.68 -5.36 -16.59
C GLU A 59 4.49 -4.77 -17.39
N ALA A 60 4.00 -3.61 -16.94
CA ALA A 60 2.88 -2.90 -17.53
C ALA A 60 3.29 -1.45 -17.88
N ARG A 61 2.52 -0.82 -18.75
CA ARG A 61 2.77 0.55 -19.22
C ARG A 61 2.61 1.55 -18.07
N PHE A 62 3.61 2.40 -17.83
CA PHE A 62 3.48 3.57 -16.94
C PHE A 62 3.08 4.80 -17.76
N VAL A 63 1.95 5.40 -17.43
CA VAL A 63 1.45 6.65 -18.00
C VAL A 63 1.79 7.78 -17.04
N HIS A 64 2.76 8.62 -17.42
CA HIS A 64 3.18 9.79 -16.65
C HIS A 64 2.24 10.95 -16.95
N GLU A 65 1.10 10.98 -16.28
CA GLU A 65 0.06 11.97 -16.51
C GLU A 65 -0.75 12.22 -15.22
N SER A 66 -1.35 13.41 -15.14
CA SER A 66 -2.33 13.71 -14.13
C SER A 66 -3.67 13.02 -14.44
N VAL A 67 -4.32 12.40 -13.44
CA VAL A 67 -5.67 11.86 -13.63
C VAL A 67 -6.71 12.91 -14.06
N ARG A 68 -6.42 14.20 -13.88
CA ARG A 68 -7.25 15.30 -14.36
C ARG A 68 -7.23 15.43 -15.88
N GLU A 69 -6.11 15.05 -16.50
CA GLU A 69 -5.91 15.12 -17.96
C GLU A 69 -6.29 13.81 -18.67
N VAL A 70 -6.38 12.70 -17.92
CA VAL A 70 -6.81 11.40 -18.45
C VAL A 70 -8.30 11.43 -18.72
N THR A 71 -8.72 10.84 -19.85
CA THR A 71 -10.11 10.68 -20.26
C THR A 71 -10.56 9.21 -20.24
N GLY A 72 -11.87 8.96 -20.28
CA GLY A 72 -12.40 7.60 -20.43
C GLY A 72 -11.90 6.91 -21.69
N SER A 73 -11.76 7.65 -22.80
CA SER A 73 -11.22 7.13 -24.08
C SER A 73 -9.75 6.70 -23.94
N ASP A 74 -8.94 7.41 -23.15
CA ASP A 74 -7.55 7.00 -22.89
C ASP A 74 -7.53 5.69 -22.11
N LEU A 75 -8.41 5.52 -21.11
CA LEU A 75 -8.55 4.27 -20.36
C LEU A 75 -9.00 3.12 -21.27
N ASP A 76 -9.97 3.34 -22.14
CA ASP A 76 -10.42 2.35 -23.13
C ASP A 76 -9.27 1.91 -24.03
N GLY A 77 -8.43 2.86 -24.46
CA GLY A 77 -7.21 2.59 -25.23
C GLY A 77 -6.17 1.77 -24.45
N LEU A 78 -6.07 1.93 -23.13
CA LEU A 78 -5.16 1.16 -22.29
C LEU A 78 -5.63 -0.28 -22.08
N TRP A 79 -6.94 -0.51 -21.86
CA TRP A 79 -7.49 -1.88 -21.79
C TRP A 79 -7.46 -2.58 -23.15
N GLY A 80 -7.58 -1.84 -24.25
CA GLY A 80 -7.67 -2.38 -25.59
C GLY A 80 -9.06 -3.04 -25.88
N ASN A 81 -9.15 -3.71 -27.02
CA ASN A 81 -10.40 -4.32 -27.52
C ASN A 81 -10.54 -5.80 -27.16
N GLY A 82 -9.93 -6.26 -26.08
CA GLY A 82 -10.01 -7.67 -25.65
C GLY A 82 -11.32 -7.99 -24.93
N ASP A 83 -11.64 -9.30 -24.81
CA ASP A 83 -12.84 -9.82 -24.14
C ASP A 83 -12.69 -9.87 -22.60
N SER A 84 -11.64 -9.27 -22.04
CA SER A 84 -11.41 -9.24 -20.60
C SER A 84 -12.36 -8.26 -19.90
N HIS A 85 -12.80 -8.63 -18.70
CA HIS A 85 -13.45 -7.67 -17.82
C HIS A 85 -12.50 -6.53 -17.47
N ARG A 86 -13.03 -5.32 -17.37
CA ARG A 86 -12.28 -4.10 -17.08
C ARG A 86 -12.32 -3.77 -15.61
N LEU A 87 -11.16 -3.65 -14.97
CA LEU A 87 -11.02 -3.18 -13.60
C LEU A 87 -10.33 -1.81 -13.59
N LEU A 88 -10.96 -0.82 -12.97
CA LEU A 88 -10.31 0.44 -12.62
C LEU A 88 -9.98 0.42 -11.13
N ALA A 89 -8.69 0.37 -10.82
CA ALA A 89 -8.15 0.36 -9.46
C ALA A 89 -7.53 1.71 -9.11
N GLY A 90 -7.44 2.07 -7.83
CA GLY A 90 -6.70 3.27 -7.46
C GLY A 90 -6.65 3.59 -5.97
N CYS A 91 -5.69 4.45 -5.61
CA CYS A 91 -5.53 4.99 -4.27
C CYS A 91 -5.33 6.51 -4.35
N ALA A 92 -6.43 7.26 -4.43
CA ALA A 92 -6.37 8.72 -4.49
C ALA A 92 -5.63 9.30 -3.27
N PRO A 93 -4.70 10.27 -3.45
CA PRO A 93 -3.96 10.89 -2.36
C PRO A 93 -4.88 11.45 -1.28
N CYS A 94 -4.61 11.14 0.00
CA CYS A 94 -5.46 11.51 1.15
C CYS A 94 -4.70 12.32 2.21
N GLN A 95 -3.90 13.29 1.79
CA GLN A 95 -3.04 14.08 2.69
C GLN A 95 -3.75 14.84 3.83
N PRO A 96 -5.01 15.33 3.72
CA PRO A 96 -5.68 16.04 4.79
C PRO A 96 -6.05 15.17 5.99
N PHE A 97 -6.25 13.86 5.77
CA PHE A 97 -6.72 12.93 6.81
C PHE A 97 -5.59 12.21 7.56
N SER A 98 -4.32 12.46 7.21
CA SER A 98 -3.22 11.90 7.98
C SER A 98 -3.12 12.61 9.32
N SER A 99 -3.16 11.83 10.41
CA SER A 99 -3.12 12.32 11.81
C SER A 99 -1.89 13.20 12.17
N GLN A 100 -0.94 13.35 11.26
CA GLN A 100 0.27 14.15 11.43
C GLN A 100 0.14 15.62 11.04
N ARG A 101 -0.98 16.04 10.43
CA ARG A 101 -1.21 17.46 10.06
C ARG A 101 -2.57 17.93 10.54
N ARG A 102 -2.65 18.37 11.78
CA ARG A 102 -3.77 19.17 12.27
C ARG A 102 -3.51 20.63 11.86
N GLY A 103 -4.37 21.21 10.99
CA GLY A 103 -4.43 22.64 10.74
C GLY A 103 -4.09 23.17 9.34
N ALA A 104 -4.55 22.51 8.25
CA ALA A 104 -4.37 23.07 6.90
C ALA A 104 -5.65 22.88 6.06
N ASP A 105 -6.51 23.90 6.03
CA ASP A 105 -7.79 23.88 5.31
C ASP A 105 -7.68 23.89 3.77
N SER A 106 -6.62 24.47 3.19
CA SER A 106 -6.49 24.62 1.73
C SER A 106 -6.08 23.33 1.00
N LYS A 107 -5.34 22.43 1.67
CA LYS A 107 -4.91 21.15 1.06
C LYS A 107 -5.96 20.03 1.13
N SER A 108 -7.04 20.24 1.87
CA SER A 108 -8.18 19.31 1.91
C SER A 108 -8.94 19.31 0.58
N HIS A 109 -9.12 20.44 -0.05
CA HIS A 109 -9.86 20.58 -1.31
C HIS A 109 -9.17 19.84 -2.48
N GLU A 110 -7.85 19.99 -2.65
CA GLU A 110 -7.12 19.34 -3.76
C GLU A 110 -7.19 17.81 -3.73
N ALA A 111 -7.13 17.20 -2.53
CA ALA A 111 -7.19 15.75 -2.39
C ALA A 111 -8.62 15.21 -2.57
N TRP A 112 -9.64 16.00 -2.22
CA TRP A 112 -11.03 15.65 -2.47
C TRP A 112 -11.35 15.66 -3.97
N ASP A 113 -10.81 16.64 -4.70
CA ASP A 113 -10.96 16.72 -6.15
C ASP A 113 -10.42 15.46 -6.84
N LEU A 114 -9.30 14.88 -6.36
CA LEU A 114 -8.73 13.67 -6.99
C LEU A 114 -9.61 12.42 -6.81
N LEU A 115 -10.37 12.31 -5.72
CA LEU A 115 -11.38 11.25 -5.59
C LEU A 115 -12.57 11.48 -6.51
N LEU A 116 -12.97 12.75 -6.73
CA LEU A 116 -14.01 13.09 -7.71
C LEU A 116 -13.56 12.84 -9.15
N GLU A 117 -12.27 13.12 -9.45
CA GLU A 117 -11.69 12.76 -10.74
C GLU A 117 -11.67 11.23 -10.98
N PHE A 118 -11.40 10.44 -9.94
CA PHE A 118 -11.57 9.00 -10.04
C PHE A 118 -13.02 8.64 -10.37
N GLY A 119 -13.99 9.25 -9.69
CA GLY A 119 -15.43 9.07 -9.99
C GLY A 119 -15.81 9.49 -11.42
N ARG A 120 -15.24 10.59 -11.95
CA ARG A 120 -15.41 11.03 -13.34
C ARG A 120 -14.92 9.96 -14.32
N LEU A 121 -13.71 9.44 -14.10
CA LEU A 121 -13.12 8.40 -14.95
C LEU A 121 -13.96 7.10 -14.92
N VAL A 122 -14.51 6.72 -13.76
CA VAL A 122 -15.45 5.59 -13.67
C VAL A 122 -16.72 5.87 -14.52
N ALA A 123 -17.27 7.08 -14.45
CA ALA A 123 -18.46 7.45 -15.19
C ALA A 123 -18.23 7.45 -16.72
N GLU A 124 -17.06 7.91 -17.16
CA GLU A 124 -16.69 8.00 -18.58
C GLU A 124 -16.38 6.62 -19.18
N SER A 125 -15.60 5.78 -18.49
CA SER A 125 -15.09 4.50 -19.03
C SER A 125 -15.95 3.28 -18.67
N ARG A 126 -16.83 3.40 -17.66
CA ARG A 126 -17.77 2.34 -17.26
C ARG A 126 -17.11 0.95 -17.09
N PRO A 127 -16.05 0.81 -16.29
CA PRO A 127 -15.42 -0.50 -16.07
C PRO A 127 -16.37 -1.49 -15.39
N ASP A 128 -16.19 -2.79 -15.61
CA ASP A 128 -17.00 -3.83 -14.94
C ASP A 128 -16.81 -3.81 -13.43
N PHE A 129 -15.57 -3.53 -12.99
CA PHE A 129 -15.16 -3.50 -11.59
C PHE A 129 -14.42 -2.22 -11.25
N VAL A 130 -14.60 -1.75 -10.03
CA VAL A 130 -13.85 -0.64 -9.43
C VAL A 130 -13.33 -1.07 -8.07
N THR A 131 -12.08 -0.77 -7.75
CA THR A 131 -11.55 -0.92 -6.39
C THR A 131 -10.77 0.31 -5.95
N MET A 132 -10.92 0.65 -4.68
CA MET A 132 -10.22 1.80 -4.07
C MET A 132 -9.68 1.41 -2.70
N GLU A 133 -8.44 1.82 -2.42
CA GLU A 133 -7.88 1.83 -1.06
C GLU A 133 -7.69 3.26 -0.56
N ASN A 134 -7.92 3.49 0.73
CA ASN A 134 -7.64 4.79 1.34
C ASN A 134 -7.51 4.69 2.88
N VAL A 135 -7.23 5.81 3.52
CA VAL A 135 -7.23 5.89 4.99
C VAL A 135 -8.65 5.81 5.56
N VAL A 136 -8.81 5.13 6.72
CA VAL A 136 -10.12 4.91 7.34
C VAL A 136 -10.93 6.21 7.59
N PRO A 137 -10.32 7.35 7.99
CA PRO A 137 -11.07 8.59 8.20
C PRO A 137 -11.81 9.13 6.95
N LEU A 138 -11.41 8.73 5.73
CA LEU A 138 -12.14 9.10 4.51
C LEU A 138 -13.60 8.67 4.55
N LYS A 139 -13.92 7.56 5.23
CA LYS A 139 -15.30 7.05 5.37
C LYS A 139 -16.28 8.11 5.91
N SER A 140 -15.81 9.04 6.71
CA SER A 140 -16.63 10.10 7.32
C SER A 140 -16.60 11.42 6.55
N ALA A 141 -15.87 11.50 5.43
CA ALA A 141 -15.76 12.72 4.65
C ALA A 141 -16.93 12.85 3.65
N PRO A 142 -17.49 14.04 3.44
CA PRO A 142 -18.59 14.27 2.49
C PRO A 142 -18.26 13.81 1.07
N VAL A 143 -17.03 13.98 0.62
CA VAL A 143 -16.57 13.57 -0.71
C VAL A 143 -16.69 12.06 -0.92
N PHE A 144 -16.52 11.25 0.13
CA PHE A 144 -16.71 9.79 0.01
C PHE A 144 -18.19 9.45 -0.23
N GLY A 145 -19.10 10.15 0.44
CA GLY A 145 -20.54 10.02 0.19
C GLY A 145 -20.92 10.41 -1.25
N GLN A 146 -20.31 11.46 -1.80
CA GLN A 146 -20.51 11.86 -3.21
C GLN A 146 -19.98 10.77 -4.17
N PHE A 147 -18.78 10.23 -3.92
CA PHE A 147 -18.22 9.15 -4.71
C PHE A 147 -19.10 7.90 -4.70
N LEU A 148 -19.57 7.46 -3.52
CA LEU A 148 -20.50 6.32 -3.41
C LEU A 148 -21.83 6.59 -4.13
N GLY A 149 -22.39 7.80 -3.99
CA GLY A 149 -23.60 8.20 -4.68
C GLY A 149 -23.45 8.16 -6.21
N GLY A 150 -22.31 8.60 -6.72
CA GLY A 150 -21.96 8.51 -8.14
C GLY A 150 -21.91 7.04 -8.63
N LEU A 151 -21.22 6.15 -7.92
CA LEU A 151 -21.17 4.73 -8.25
C LEU A 151 -22.56 4.08 -8.22
N ALA A 152 -23.36 4.37 -7.18
CA ALA A 152 -24.72 3.83 -7.06
C ALA A 152 -25.62 4.32 -8.19
N HIS A 153 -25.54 5.61 -8.57
CA HIS A 153 -26.30 6.16 -9.72
C HIS A 153 -25.92 5.48 -11.04
N LEU A 154 -24.65 5.08 -11.18
CA LEU A 154 -24.16 4.33 -12.34
C LEU A 154 -24.55 2.84 -12.30
N GLY A 155 -25.21 2.36 -11.25
CA GLY A 155 -25.72 0.99 -11.14
C GLY A 155 -24.72 -0.01 -10.55
N TYR A 156 -23.63 0.44 -9.90
CA TYR A 156 -22.67 -0.44 -9.25
C TYR A 156 -23.23 -1.00 -7.93
N PHE A 157 -23.05 -2.30 -7.71
CA PHE A 157 -23.11 -2.92 -6.38
C PHE A 157 -21.84 -2.58 -5.62
N ILE A 158 -21.94 -2.11 -4.39
CA ILE A 158 -20.82 -1.53 -3.65
C ILE A 158 -20.66 -2.25 -2.31
N ASP A 159 -19.43 -2.69 -1.98
CA ASP A 159 -19.00 -3.04 -0.62
C ASP A 159 -17.81 -2.16 -0.22
N PHE A 160 -17.74 -1.77 1.06
CA PHE A 160 -16.58 -1.08 1.61
C PHE A 160 -16.45 -1.32 3.10
N LYS A 161 -15.23 -1.56 3.55
CA LYS A 161 -14.96 -1.74 4.98
C LYS A 161 -13.53 -1.31 5.37
N ALA A 162 -13.33 -1.13 6.66
CA ALA A 162 -11.99 -0.92 7.23
C ALA A 162 -11.33 -2.27 7.47
N VAL A 163 -10.33 -2.60 6.68
CA VAL A 163 -9.54 -3.83 6.81
C VAL A 163 -8.27 -3.62 7.62
N ARG A 164 -7.81 -4.66 8.30
CA ARG A 164 -6.55 -4.69 9.05
C ARG A 164 -5.54 -5.55 8.31
N GLY A 165 -4.33 -5.04 8.10
CA GLY A 165 -3.29 -5.79 7.39
C GLY A 165 -2.97 -7.15 7.99
N VAL A 166 -2.95 -7.24 9.31
CA VAL A 166 -2.70 -8.50 10.04
C VAL A 166 -3.71 -9.60 9.73
N ASP A 167 -4.96 -9.25 9.39
CA ASP A 167 -6.00 -10.22 9.04
C ASP A 167 -5.82 -10.75 7.60
N HIS A 168 -4.88 -10.19 6.85
CA HIS A 168 -4.57 -10.53 5.45
C HIS A 168 -3.09 -10.88 5.23
N GLY A 169 -2.40 -11.32 6.29
CA GLY A 169 -1.02 -11.81 6.22
C GLY A 169 0.07 -10.73 6.19
N LEU A 170 -0.29 -9.45 6.31
CA LEU A 170 0.69 -8.37 6.38
C LEU A 170 1.31 -8.30 7.79
N PRO A 171 2.66 -8.29 7.93
CA PRO A 171 3.34 -8.17 9.22
C PRO A 171 3.28 -6.72 9.76
N GLN A 172 2.09 -6.09 9.69
CA GLN A 172 1.92 -4.66 10.00
C GLN A 172 0.52 -4.36 10.54
N THR A 173 0.43 -3.51 11.55
CA THR A 173 -0.84 -3.08 12.16
C THR A 173 -1.63 -2.06 11.33
N ARG A 174 -1.33 -1.91 10.05
CA ARG A 174 -1.97 -0.97 9.11
C ARG A 174 -3.46 -1.24 8.97
N ARG A 175 -4.27 -0.17 9.06
CA ARG A 175 -5.71 -0.22 8.80
C ARG A 175 -6.03 0.70 7.62
N ARG A 176 -6.88 0.21 6.71
CA ARG A 176 -7.29 0.97 5.53
C ARG A 176 -8.76 0.75 5.20
N LEU A 177 -9.36 1.76 4.61
CA LEU A 177 -10.64 1.67 3.95
C LEU A 177 -10.42 1.03 2.59
N VAL A 178 -11.09 -0.08 2.32
CA VAL A 178 -11.08 -0.76 1.02
C VAL A 178 -12.50 -0.75 0.48
N LEU A 179 -12.63 -0.53 -0.83
CA LEU A 179 -13.91 -0.55 -1.55
C LEU A 179 -13.79 -1.46 -2.75
N THR A 180 -14.85 -2.22 -3.00
CA THR A 180 -15.14 -2.91 -4.26
C THR A 180 -16.47 -2.41 -4.81
N ALA A 181 -16.55 -2.18 -6.11
CA ALA A 181 -17.80 -1.89 -6.79
C ALA A 181 -17.85 -2.64 -8.12
N SER A 182 -19.02 -3.13 -8.51
CA SER A 182 -19.19 -4.01 -9.68
C SER A 182 -20.51 -3.81 -10.38
N LEU A 183 -20.51 -3.88 -11.70
CA LEU A 183 -21.71 -3.96 -12.55
C LEU A 183 -22.18 -5.42 -12.75
N LYS A 184 -21.39 -6.41 -12.28
CA LYS A 184 -21.63 -7.85 -12.50
C LYS A 184 -22.25 -8.55 -11.27
N GLY A 185 -22.63 -7.81 -10.24
CA GLY A 185 -23.15 -8.35 -9.00
C GLY A 185 -22.33 -7.91 -7.79
N PHE A 186 -22.69 -8.36 -6.61
CA PHE A 186 -22.05 -7.96 -5.37
C PHE A 186 -20.69 -8.66 -5.17
N VAL A 187 -19.64 -7.92 -4.91
CA VAL A 187 -18.28 -8.42 -4.65
C VAL A 187 -17.92 -8.16 -3.18
N PRO A 188 -18.16 -9.12 -2.27
CA PRO A 188 -17.89 -8.92 -0.86
C PRO A 188 -16.39 -8.90 -0.57
N ILE A 189 -15.96 -7.97 0.29
CA ILE A 189 -14.58 -7.94 0.80
C ILE A 189 -14.48 -8.92 1.97
N PRO A 190 -13.63 -9.95 1.93
CA PRO A 190 -13.44 -10.86 3.06
C PRO A 190 -12.95 -10.14 4.32
N ASP A 191 -13.43 -10.57 5.50
CA ASP A 191 -12.98 -10.01 6.78
C ASP A 191 -11.55 -10.44 7.12
N ARG A 192 -11.19 -11.66 6.69
CA ARG A 192 -9.90 -12.28 6.95
C ARG A 192 -9.54 -13.26 5.83
N THR A 193 -8.26 -13.32 5.46
CA THR A 193 -7.72 -14.28 4.47
C THR A 193 -6.66 -15.23 5.06
N VAL A 194 -6.27 -15.02 6.33
CA VAL A 194 -5.37 -15.91 7.07
C VAL A 194 -6.11 -16.55 8.24
N PRO A 195 -5.72 -17.75 8.72
CA PRO A 195 -6.32 -18.39 9.88
C PRO A 195 -6.35 -17.49 11.11
N GLU A 196 -7.37 -17.65 11.96
CA GLU A 196 -7.45 -16.92 13.23
C GLU A 196 -6.26 -17.27 14.13
N GLY A 197 -5.66 -16.25 14.76
CA GLY A 197 -4.46 -16.41 15.59
C GLY A 197 -3.15 -16.46 14.82
N GLN A 198 -3.16 -16.63 13.51
CA GLN A 198 -1.96 -16.57 12.68
C GLN A 198 -1.66 -15.11 12.31
N VAL A 199 -0.67 -14.52 12.96
CA VAL A 199 -0.25 -13.14 12.75
C VAL A 199 1.22 -13.13 12.31
N SER A 200 1.48 -12.62 11.10
CA SER A 200 2.86 -12.39 10.64
C SER A 200 3.53 -11.30 11.46
N THR A 201 4.78 -11.53 11.83
CA THR A 201 5.57 -10.68 12.75
C THR A 201 6.70 -9.96 12.02
N VAL A 202 7.35 -9.04 12.72
CA VAL A 202 8.60 -8.41 12.23
C VAL A 202 9.66 -9.48 11.98
N ARG A 203 9.75 -10.50 12.86
CA ARG A 203 10.70 -11.62 12.74
C ARG A 203 10.50 -12.36 11.42
N ASP A 204 9.28 -12.73 11.09
CA ASP A 204 8.96 -13.46 9.87
C ASP A 204 9.37 -12.67 8.61
N ALA A 205 9.29 -11.35 8.68
CA ALA A 205 9.56 -10.49 7.53
C ALA A 205 11.05 -10.17 7.33
N ILE A 206 11.82 -9.92 8.40
CA ILE A 206 13.15 -9.30 8.26
C ILE A 206 14.30 -10.01 9.00
N ALA A 207 14.04 -11.06 9.79
CA ALA A 207 15.10 -11.71 10.55
C ALA A 207 16.15 -12.43 9.68
N GLY A 208 15.82 -12.76 8.44
CA GLY A 208 16.74 -13.42 7.50
C GLY A 208 17.70 -12.47 6.79
N LEU A 209 17.60 -11.15 6.98
CA LEU A 209 18.49 -10.19 6.34
C LEU A 209 19.83 -10.08 7.08
N PRO A 210 20.94 -9.79 6.36
CA PRO A 210 22.25 -9.59 6.96
C PRO A 210 22.25 -8.48 8.03
N PRO A 211 23.05 -8.59 9.10
CA PRO A 211 23.14 -7.54 10.10
C PRO A 211 23.91 -6.32 9.57
N LEU A 212 23.45 -5.12 9.92
CA LEU A 212 24.08 -3.85 9.55
C LEU A 212 24.27 -2.95 10.77
N ALA A 213 25.34 -2.17 10.79
CA ALA A 213 25.44 -1.00 11.67
C ALA A 213 24.80 0.25 11.04
N ALA A 214 24.51 1.27 11.86
CA ALA A 214 24.03 2.55 11.35
C ALA A 214 25.05 3.18 10.38
N GLY A 215 24.60 3.58 9.20
CA GLY A 215 25.44 4.13 8.13
C GLY A 215 26.04 3.09 7.19
N GLN A 216 25.83 1.80 7.41
CA GLN A 216 26.31 0.74 6.52
C GLN A 216 25.27 0.39 5.43
N THR A 217 25.79 -0.19 4.35
CA THR A 217 25.02 -0.72 3.22
C THR A 217 25.49 -2.15 2.96
N ASP A 218 24.56 -3.04 2.68
CA ASP A 218 24.84 -4.39 2.21
C ASP A 218 25.42 -4.32 0.79
N PRO A 219 26.53 -5.01 0.50
CA PRO A 219 27.13 -4.99 -0.84
C PRO A 219 26.25 -5.65 -1.91
N ASP A 220 25.40 -6.61 -1.54
CA ASP A 220 24.58 -7.41 -2.45
C ASP A 220 23.17 -6.81 -2.64
N ASP A 221 22.68 -6.00 -1.68
CA ASP A 221 21.39 -5.31 -1.79
C ASP A 221 21.52 -3.83 -1.41
N PRO A 222 21.64 -2.91 -2.37
CA PRO A 222 21.73 -1.48 -2.10
C PRO A 222 20.54 -0.89 -1.33
N LEU A 223 19.35 -1.52 -1.36
CA LEU A 223 18.19 -1.11 -0.57
C LEU A 223 18.32 -1.51 0.90
N HIS A 224 19.16 -2.51 1.20
CA HIS A 224 19.48 -2.89 2.58
C HIS A 224 20.63 -1.99 3.08
N CYS A 225 20.31 -0.70 3.23
CA CYS A 225 21.21 0.34 3.71
C CYS A 225 20.62 1.06 4.91
N ALA A 226 21.41 1.19 5.97
CA ALA A 226 21.01 1.84 7.21
C ALA A 226 21.41 3.32 7.20
N ARG A 227 20.46 4.19 7.54
CA ARG A 227 20.78 5.61 7.71
C ARG A 227 21.71 5.82 8.91
N ALA A 228 22.73 6.65 8.76
CA ALA A 228 23.58 7.06 9.87
C ALA A 228 22.77 7.79 10.96
N LEU A 229 23.04 7.52 12.21
CA LEU A 229 22.48 8.20 13.37
C LEU A 229 23.41 9.31 13.82
N THR A 230 22.85 10.44 14.24
CA THR A 230 23.62 11.47 14.94
C THR A 230 24.09 10.93 16.30
N PRO A 231 25.20 11.45 16.89
CA PRO A 231 25.69 10.97 18.19
C PRO A 231 24.62 10.93 19.27
N ILE A 232 23.76 11.94 19.35
CA ILE A 232 22.66 11.97 20.32
C ILE A 232 21.60 10.88 20.03
N ASN A 233 21.27 10.63 18.75
CA ASN A 233 20.30 9.59 18.39
C ASN A 233 20.88 8.18 18.58
N LEU A 234 22.19 8.00 18.43
CA LEU A 234 22.85 6.74 18.78
C LEU A 234 22.75 6.48 20.30
N ARG A 235 23.05 7.47 21.15
CA ARG A 235 22.88 7.37 22.61
C ARG A 235 21.42 7.04 22.98
N ARG A 236 20.47 7.70 22.34
CA ARG A 236 19.03 7.43 22.50
C ARG A 236 18.67 6.00 22.09
N ARG A 237 19.20 5.51 20.96
CA ARG A 237 18.93 4.16 20.49
C ARG A 237 19.50 3.10 21.45
N VAL A 238 20.70 3.33 21.99
CA VAL A 238 21.32 2.45 23.01
C VAL A 238 20.50 2.41 24.30
N ALA A 239 19.89 3.54 24.70
CA ALA A 239 19.02 3.62 25.88
C ALA A 239 17.58 3.09 25.62
N SER A 240 17.27 2.67 24.39
CA SER A 240 15.93 2.18 24.02
C SER A 240 15.89 0.66 24.04
N ARG A 241 14.75 0.10 24.44
CA ARG A 241 14.47 -1.34 24.45
C ARG A 241 13.39 -1.70 23.41
N PRO A 242 13.31 -2.94 22.92
CA PRO A 242 12.19 -3.41 22.13
C PRO A 242 10.84 -3.10 22.81
N GLY A 243 9.85 -2.65 22.02
CA GLY A 243 8.55 -2.19 22.53
C GLY A 243 8.56 -0.83 23.24
N GLY A 244 9.75 -0.32 23.62
CA GLY A 244 9.91 0.94 24.32
C GLY A 244 9.87 2.18 23.43
N THR A 245 9.88 3.35 24.08
CA THR A 245 9.87 4.67 23.43
C THR A 245 10.76 5.65 24.20
N TRP A 246 10.79 6.93 23.79
CA TRP A 246 11.49 8.00 24.48
C TRP A 246 11.10 8.15 25.98
N ARG A 247 9.98 7.59 26.40
CA ARG A 247 9.51 7.64 27.79
C ARG A 247 10.39 6.83 28.74
N ASP A 248 11.04 5.80 28.23
CA ASP A 248 11.92 4.92 28.99
C ASP A 248 13.32 5.55 29.20
N TRP A 249 13.61 6.70 28.56
CA TRP A 249 14.92 7.33 28.61
C TRP A 249 15.14 8.15 29.87
N PRO A 250 16.41 8.23 30.35
CA PRO A 250 16.83 9.25 31.28
C PRO A 250 16.49 10.66 30.76
N GLU A 251 16.29 11.60 31.67
CA GLU A 251 15.80 12.93 31.31
C GLU A 251 16.74 13.69 30.38
N GLU A 252 18.05 13.50 30.52
CA GLU A 252 19.08 14.14 29.68
C GLU A 252 19.02 13.71 28.21
N LEU A 253 18.46 12.53 27.91
CA LEU A 253 18.27 12.06 26.54
C LEU A 253 16.94 12.49 25.91
N ARG A 254 15.99 12.97 26.73
CA ARG A 254 14.69 13.41 26.21
C ARG A 254 14.86 14.69 25.38
N ALA A 255 14.19 14.72 24.21
CA ALA A 255 14.17 15.91 23.38
C ALA A 255 13.41 17.06 24.06
N ALA A 256 13.77 18.31 23.81
CA ALA A 256 13.14 19.48 24.42
C ALA A 256 11.61 19.52 24.20
N CYS A 257 11.13 19.05 23.06
CA CYS A 257 9.68 18.95 22.78
C CYS A 257 8.97 17.93 23.70
N HIS A 258 9.65 16.85 24.12
CA HIS A 258 9.09 15.81 25.01
C HIS A 258 9.11 16.19 26.49
N ARG A 259 9.88 17.20 26.86
CA ARG A 259 9.89 17.75 28.22
C ARG A 259 8.75 18.73 28.49
N ARG A 260 8.07 19.19 27.45
CA ARG A 260 6.90 20.07 27.54
C ARG A 260 5.63 19.27 27.81
N ALA A 261 4.66 19.84 28.50
CA ALA A 261 3.37 19.21 28.77
C ALA A 261 2.65 18.74 27.48
N THR A 262 2.76 19.50 26.38
CA THR A 262 2.22 19.17 25.07
C THR A 262 2.95 18.01 24.37
N GLY A 263 4.18 17.69 24.77
CA GLY A 263 4.98 16.61 24.20
C GLY A 263 4.49 15.21 24.56
N SER A 264 3.66 15.09 25.60
CA SER A 264 3.09 13.82 26.05
C SER A 264 2.16 13.15 25.02
N SER A 265 1.63 13.89 24.04
CA SER A 265 0.78 13.37 22.97
C SER A 265 1.53 12.55 21.91
N PHE A 266 2.85 12.70 21.78
CA PHE A 266 3.68 12.00 20.80
C PHE A 266 4.30 10.71 21.36
N GLN A 267 3.48 9.74 21.71
CA GLN A 267 3.88 8.56 22.47
C GLN A 267 4.74 7.56 21.67
N SER A 268 4.59 7.49 20.36
CA SER A 268 5.21 6.48 19.50
C SER A 268 6.56 6.89 18.89
N PHE A 269 6.99 8.14 19.07
CA PHE A 269 8.27 8.60 18.52
C PHE A 269 9.46 7.92 19.21
N TYR A 270 10.55 7.74 18.46
CA TYR A 270 11.76 7.05 18.91
C TYR A 270 11.53 5.62 19.42
N GLY A 271 10.44 5.00 18.95
CA GLY A 271 10.12 3.64 19.37
C GLY A 271 10.97 2.60 18.67
N VAL A 272 11.11 1.46 19.32
CA VAL A 272 11.80 0.27 18.82
C VAL A 272 10.76 -0.82 18.60
N MET A 273 10.82 -1.51 17.45
CA MET A 273 9.95 -2.64 17.16
C MET A 273 10.29 -3.85 18.02
N GLU A 274 9.37 -4.79 18.10
CA GLU A 274 9.53 -6.10 18.73
C GLU A 274 9.58 -7.17 17.65
N TRP A 275 10.41 -8.20 17.87
CA TRP A 275 10.53 -9.29 16.91
C TRP A 275 9.22 -10.05 16.72
N ASP A 276 8.54 -10.36 17.80
CA ASP A 276 7.40 -11.29 17.84
C ASP A 276 6.04 -10.56 17.82
N ALA A 277 6.02 -9.35 17.28
CA ALA A 277 4.83 -8.55 17.06
C ALA A 277 4.80 -8.01 15.62
N PRO A 278 3.61 -7.66 15.09
CA PRO A 278 3.51 -6.93 13.83
C PRO A 278 4.14 -5.55 13.95
N SER A 279 4.73 -5.06 12.85
CA SER A 279 5.28 -3.71 12.79
C SER A 279 4.19 -2.63 12.93
N PRO A 280 4.53 -1.42 13.37
CA PRO A 280 3.65 -0.27 13.20
C PRO A 280 3.45 0.03 11.70
N THR A 281 2.46 0.86 11.38
CA THR A 281 2.25 1.34 10.01
C THR A 281 3.52 2.00 9.47
N ILE A 282 4.08 1.46 8.39
CA ILE A 282 5.23 2.04 7.68
C ILE A 282 4.77 3.36 7.04
N THR A 283 5.50 4.44 7.32
CA THR A 283 5.24 5.80 6.81
C THR A 283 6.40 6.27 5.94
N THR A 284 6.24 7.39 5.27
CA THR A 284 7.29 7.97 4.41
C THR A 284 8.58 8.33 5.15
N GLN A 285 8.54 8.39 6.49
CA GLN A 285 9.67 8.75 7.35
C GLN A 285 10.26 7.57 8.14
N TYR A 286 9.99 6.31 7.75
CA TYR A 286 10.45 5.10 8.46
C TYR A 286 11.97 5.08 8.68
N HIS A 287 12.73 5.70 7.80
CA HIS A 287 14.19 5.81 7.88
C HIS A 287 14.69 6.81 8.93
N ASN A 288 13.79 7.53 9.59
CA ASN A 288 14.12 8.61 10.55
C ASN A 288 13.78 8.17 11.96
N TYR A 289 14.78 8.00 12.82
CA TYR A 289 14.60 7.45 14.17
C TYR A 289 13.60 8.25 15.03
N GLY A 290 13.55 9.56 14.82
CA GLY A 290 12.63 10.45 15.54
C GLY A 290 11.19 10.48 15.05
N SER A 291 10.82 9.73 14.00
CA SER A 291 9.54 9.91 13.30
C SER A 291 8.46 8.88 13.65
N GLY A 292 8.77 7.91 14.49
CA GLY A 292 7.84 6.84 14.84
C GLY A 292 8.52 5.69 15.57
N ARG A 293 7.96 4.50 15.46
CA ARG A 293 8.46 3.27 16.09
C ARG A 293 9.23 2.44 15.05
N PHE A 294 10.33 3.00 14.52
CA PHE A 294 11.11 2.41 13.42
C PHE A 294 12.52 1.97 13.81
N GLY A 295 12.85 1.93 15.11
CA GLY A 295 14.07 1.30 15.60
C GLY A 295 14.03 -0.21 15.28
N HIS A 296 15.12 -0.75 14.71
CA HIS A 296 15.26 -2.20 14.51
C HIS A 296 15.21 -2.93 15.87
N PRO A 297 14.56 -4.08 16.01
CA PRO A 297 14.41 -4.74 17.31
C PRO A 297 15.72 -4.96 18.08
N GLU A 298 16.79 -5.31 17.39
CA GLU A 298 18.07 -5.70 17.98
C GLU A 298 19.20 -4.72 17.61
N GLN A 299 19.33 -4.34 16.34
CA GLN A 299 20.46 -3.55 15.85
C GLN A 299 20.30 -2.07 16.18
N MET A 300 21.42 -1.37 16.43
CA MET A 300 21.43 0.03 16.90
C MET A 300 21.21 1.03 15.76
N ARG A 301 20.10 0.87 15.01
CA ARG A 301 19.73 1.65 13.83
C ARG A 301 18.21 1.73 13.64
N THR A 302 17.77 2.49 12.68
CA THR A 302 16.41 2.38 12.11
C THR A 302 16.36 1.25 11.10
N ILE A 303 15.15 0.86 10.71
CA ILE A 303 14.96 -0.07 9.58
C ILE A 303 15.47 0.53 8.27
N THR A 304 15.91 -0.36 7.38
CA THR A 304 16.37 -0.04 6.04
C THR A 304 15.20 0.06 5.06
N PRO A 305 15.40 0.61 3.84
CA PRO A 305 14.40 0.55 2.78
C PRO A 305 13.95 -0.89 2.43
N ARG A 306 14.87 -1.86 2.40
CA ARG A 306 14.54 -3.27 2.16
C ARG A 306 13.63 -3.82 3.25
N GLU A 307 13.99 -3.62 4.51
CA GLU A 307 13.16 -4.03 5.64
C GLU A 307 11.78 -3.37 5.63
N ALA A 308 11.71 -2.07 5.32
CA ALA A 308 10.44 -1.36 5.21
C ALA A 308 9.57 -1.90 4.07
N ALA A 309 10.16 -2.26 2.93
CA ALA A 309 9.45 -2.86 1.80
C ALA A 309 8.87 -4.24 2.17
N LEU A 310 9.66 -5.10 2.82
CA LEU A 310 9.20 -6.40 3.30
C LEU A 310 8.07 -6.28 4.34
N LEU A 311 8.20 -5.36 5.29
CA LEU A 311 7.17 -5.07 6.28
C LEU A 311 5.89 -4.48 5.65
N GLN A 312 6.02 -3.83 4.49
CA GLN A 312 4.88 -3.34 3.68
C GLN A 312 4.27 -4.45 2.81
N GLY A 313 4.90 -5.64 2.76
CA GLY A 313 4.44 -6.82 2.03
C GLY A 313 4.87 -6.88 0.56
N PHE A 314 5.84 -6.08 0.16
CA PHE A 314 6.46 -6.24 -1.17
C PHE A 314 7.29 -7.53 -1.23
N PRO A 315 7.37 -8.18 -2.41
CA PRO A 315 8.27 -9.32 -2.62
C PRO A 315 9.73 -8.99 -2.30
N PRO A 316 10.53 -9.99 -1.87
CA PRO A 316 11.93 -9.77 -1.51
C PRO A 316 12.80 -9.24 -2.66
N ASP A 317 12.48 -9.60 -3.88
CA ASP A 317 13.15 -9.22 -5.13
C ASP A 317 12.61 -7.93 -5.76
N TYR A 318 11.61 -7.28 -5.11
CA TYR A 318 11.03 -6.05 -5.63
C TYR A 318 12.06 -4.93 -5.75
N GLN A 319 12.17 -4.35 -6.93
CA GLN A 319 13.18 -3.35 -7.28
C GLN A 319 12.56 -1.95 -7.29
N PHE A 320 13.11 -1.03 -6.49
CA PHE A 320 12.64 0.35 -6.41
C PHE A 320 13.50 1.34 -7.18
N LEU A 321 14.72 0.96 -7.52
CA LEU A 321 15.69 1.82 -8.21
C LEU A 321 16.40 1.04 -9.33
N PRO A 322 16.72 1.72 -10.45
CA PRO A 322 17.62 1.13 -11.46
C PRO A 322 18.97 0.76 -10.85
N PRO A 323 19.66 -0.26 -11.40
CA PRO A 323 21.02 -0.59 -11.00
C PRO A 323 21.94 0.63 -11.08
N GLY A 324 22.78 0.84 -10.06
CA GLY A 324 23.75 1.93 -9.98
C GLY A 324 23.18 3.30 -9.58
N VAL A 325 21.86 3.44 -9.42
CA VAL A 325 21.26 4.68 -8.94
C VAL A 325 21.41 4.80 -7.43
N PRO A 326 21.99 5.91 -6.92
CA PRO A 326 22.17 6.11 -5.49
C PRO A 326 20.85 6.12 -4.70
N VAL A 327 20.85 5.46 -3.54
CA VAL A 327 19.71 5.45 -2.62
C VAL A 327 19.42 6.84 -2.08
N ARG A 328 18.19 7.32 -2.29
CA ARG A 328 17.66 8.53 -1.67
C ARG A 328 16.52 8.17 -0.71
N PHE A 329 16.79 8.22 0.57
CA PHE A 329 15.82 7.82 1.62
C PHE A 329 14.46 8.54 1.51
N THR A 330 14.44 9.81 1.10
CA THR A 330 13.19 10.56 0.94
C THR A 330 12.35 10.06 -0.24
N THR A 331 12.98 9.68 -1.35
CA THR A 331 12.31 9.10 -2.52
C THR A 331 11.76 7.72 -2.19
N LEU A 332 12.61 6.82 -1.66
CA LEU A 332 12.18 5.48 -1.23
C LEU A 332 11.14 5.56 -0.10
N GLY A 333 11.28 6.55 0.80
CA GLY A 333 10.30 6.80 1.84
C GLY A 333 8.90 7.04 1.27
N LYS A 334 8.79 7.83 0.20
CA LYS A 334 7.52 8.06 -0.49
C LYS A 334 7.03 6.81 -1.20
N MET A 335 7.88 6.15 -2.00
CA MET A 335 7.53 4.96 -2.77
C MET A 335 7.02 3.82 -1.89
N ILE A 336 7.67 3.58 -0.74
CA ILE A 336 7.32 2.47 0.17
C ILE A 336 6.23 2.89 1.16
N GLY A 337 6.36 4.06 1.79
CA GLY A 337 5.46 4.48 2.87
C GLY A 337 4.05 4.85 2.41
N ASN A 338 3.91 5.43 1.20
CA ASN A 338 2.61 5.74 0.60
C ASN A 338 1.98 4.55 -0.11
N ALA A 339 2.74 3.51 -0.41
CA ALA A 339 2.23 2.37 -1.16
C ALA A 339 1.02 1.72 -0.50
N VAL A 340 0.07 1.30 -1.31
CA VAL A 340 -0.91 0.29 -0.93
C VAL A 340 -0.16 -1.02 -0.75
N PRO A 341 -0.26 -1.70 0.40
CA PRO A 341 0.35 -3.02 0.57
C PRO A 341 -0.15 -4.02 -0.46
N PRO A 342 0.73 -4.81 -1.10
CA PRO A 342 0.31 -5.85 -2.04
C PRO A 342 -0.78 -6.79 -1.50
N ALA A 343 -0.76 -7.09 -0.20
CA ALA A 343 -1.79 -7.90 0.45
C ALA A 343 -3.22 -7.36 0.25
N PHE A 344 -3.41 -6.04 0.19
CA PHE A 344 -4.74 -5.46 -0.07
C PHE A 344 -5.13 -5.56 -1.56
N GLY A 345 -4.18 -5.41 -2.47
CA GLY A 345 -4.41 -5.69 -3.89
C GLY A 345 -4.78 -7.15 -4.14
N ALA A 346 -4.07 -8.08 -3.49
CA ALA A 346 -4.38 -9.51 -3.57
C ALA A 346 -5.75 -9.85 -2.96
N LEU A 347 -6.13 -9.19 -1.86
CA LEU A 347 -7.45 -9.33 -1.23
C LEU A 347 -8.58 -9.02 -2.22
N VAL A 348 -8.56 -7.80 -2.79
CA VAL A 348 -9.62 -7.36 -3.71
C VAL A 348 -9.56 -8.09 -5.04
N GLY A 349 -8.36 -8.41 -5.52
CA GLY A 349 -8.18 -9.17 -6.76
C GLY A 349 -8.82 -10.56 -6.70
N ARG A 350 -8.61 -11.29 -5.60
CA ARG A 350 -9.25 -12.60 -5.39
C ARG A 350 -10.77 -12.47 -5.29
N ALA A 351 -11.29 -11.50 -4.51
CA ALA A 351 -12.72 -11.29 -4.39
C ALA A 351 -13.40 -10.99 -5.75
N ILE A 352 -12.72 -10.22 -6.62
CA ILE A 352 -13.21 -9.94 -7.98
C ILE A 352 -13.18 -11.22 -8.84
N LEU A 353 -12.08 -11.99 -8.83
CA LEU A 353 -11.98 -13.23 -9.60
C LEU A 353 -13.00 -14.30 -9.13
N ASP A 354 -13.23 -14.40 -7.83
CA ASP A 354 -14.26 -15.29 -7.27
C ASP A 354 -15.67 -14.90 -7.77
N ALA A 355 -15.97 -13.59 -7.84
CA ALA A 355 -17.24 -13.09 -8.36
C ALA A 355 -17.39 -13.31 -9.88
N VAL A 356 -16.29 -13.25 -10.64
CA VAL A 356 -16.29 -13.58 -12.08
C VAL A 356 -16.52 -15.07 -12.29
N ALA A 357 -15.89 -15.94 -11.49
CA ALA A 357 -16.03 -17.39 -11.60
C ALA A 357 -17.41 -17.91 -11.15
N CYS A 358 -18.08 -17.21 -10.23
CA CYS A 358 -19.39 -17.57 -9.70
C CYS A 358 -20.34 -16.36 -9.70
N PRO A 359 -20.85 -15.93 -10.87
CA PRO A 359 -21.77 -14.81 -10.94
C PRO A 359 -23.01 -15.08 -10.07
N THR A 360 -23.19 -14.29 -9.02
CA THR A 360 -24.44 -14.31 -8.22
C THR A 360 -25.50 -13.57 -9.02
N HIS A 361 -26.50 -14.32 -9.47
CA HIS A 361 -27.70 -13.81 -10.13
C HIS A 361 -28.58 -13.00 -9.19
#